data_be2feac83b2f0b011f4ceac37cb241ff
#
_entry.id   be2feac83b2f0b011f4ceac37cb241ff
#
_cell.length_a   1.000
_cell.length_b   1.000
_cell.length_c   1.000
_cell.angle_alpha   90.00
_cell.angle_beta   90.00
_cell.angle_gamma   90.00
#
_symmetry.space_group_name_H-M   'P 1'
#
loop_
_entity.id
_entity.type
_entity.pdbx_description
1 polymer ?
#
loop_
_entity_poly.entity_id
_entity_poly.type
_entity_poly.pdbx_seq_one_letter_code
_entity_poly.pdbx_strand_id
1 'polypeptide(L)'
;MMKYNLAHIALSLFIAACTTQPKLEIENVTGEFLFYDNAAVLNTGSEIYGVVVDHKLHELHAQALTVQKDSFDMVQVFIKGVISENPNEEGWPQVVTVKEIDSVAPSAPLTNQMIEIRTE
;
A
#
# COMPACT_ATOMS: atom_id res chain seq x y z
N MET A 1 -14.67 -46.78 50.54
CA MET A 1 -14.56 -46.26 50.26
C MET A 1 -13.95 -45.62 49.45
N MET A 2 -13.85 -45.38 48.73
CA MET A 2 -13.29 -44.81 48.05
C MET A 2 -13.56 -43.86 47.36
N LYS A 3 -13.28 -43.29 47.07
CA LYS A 3 -13.42 -42.36 46.54
C LYS A 3 -12.76 -41.88 45.62
N TYR A 4 -12.79 -41.65 44.98
CA TYR A 4 -12.28 -41.18 44.14
C TYR A 4 -12.42 -40.23 43.58
N ASN A 5 -12.10 -39.64 43.43
CA ASN A 5 -11.98 -38.82 43.02
C ASN A 5 -11.66 -38.56 41.96
N LEU A 6 -11.81 -38.55 41.51
CA LEU A 6 -11.59 -38.33 40.57
C LEU A 6 -11.52 -37.31 40.07
N ALA A 7 -11.00 -36.86 40.06
CA ALA A 7 -10.51 -35.96 39.67
C ALA A 7 -10.60 -35.72 38.37
N HIS A 8 -10.98 -35.41 37.97
CA HIS A 8 -11.04 -35.14 36.94
C HIS A 8 -10.69 -34.18 36.40
N ILE A 9 -10.16 -34.11 36.16
CA ILE A 9 -9.46 -33.47 35.48
C ILE A 9 -10.06 -33.02 34.41
N ALA A 10 -10.44 -32.08 34.47
CA ALA A 10 -10.83 -31.36 33.49
C ALA A 10 -9.76 -30.96 32.70
N LEU A 11 -9.52 -31.59 31.83
CA LEU A 11 -8.65 -31.23 30.94
C LEU A 11 -9.23 -30.16 30.16
N SER A 12 -9.05 -29.05 30.55
CA SER A 12 -9.47 -28.00 29.77
C SER A 12 -8.56 -27.87 28.69
N LEU A 13 -8.97 -28.31 27.63
CA LEU A 13 -8.25 -28.13 26.51
C LEU A 13 -8.34 -26.74 26.10
N PHE A 14 -7.35 -26.04 26.32
CA PHE A 14 -7.28 -24.76 25.91
C PHE A 14 -6.79 -24.76 24.58
N ILE A 15 -7.58 -24.69 23.68
CA ILE A 15 -7.16 -24.46 22.38
C ILE A 15 -7.07 -23.01 22.23
N ALA A 16 -5.94 -22.55 22.41
CA ALA A 16 -5.67 -21.20 22.05
C ALA A 16 -5.80 -21.15 20.58
N ALA A 17 -6.87 -20.74 20.14
CA ALA A 17 -7.01 -20.48 18.74
C ALA A 17 -6.17 -19.28 18.45
N CYS A 18 -5.06 -19.50 17.96
CA CYS A 18 -4.29 -18.45 17.41
C CYS A 18 -4.95 -18.06 16.14
N THR A 19 -5.80 -17.15 16.23
CA THR A 19 -6.26 -16.53 15.04
C THR A 19 -5.14 -15.63 14.63
N THR A 20 -4.37 -16.09 13.74
CA THR A 20 -3.42 -15.24 13.14
C THR A 20 -4.19 -14.32 12.25
N GLN A 21 -4.50 -13.21 12.73
CA GLN A 21 -4.95 -12.15 11.86
C GLN A 21 -3.76 -11.75 11.05
N PRO A 22 -3.93 -11.61 9.76
CA PRO A 22 -2.84 -11.14 8.93
C PRO A 22 -2.47 -9.77 9.43
N LYS A 23 -1.28 -9.70 9.92
CA LYS A 23 -0.78 -8.45 10.39
C LYS A 23 -0.43 -7.66 9.18
N LEU A 24 -1.13 -6.58 8.98
CA LEU A 24 -0.80 -5.69 7.89
C LEU A 24 0.47 -4.96 8.27
N GLU A 25 1.48 -5.15 7.48
CA GLU A 25 2.77 -4.56 7.79
C GLU A 25 3.00 -3.33 6.94
N ILE A 26 3.62 -2.34 7.54
CA ILE A 26 3.99 -1.14 6.82
C ILE A 26 5.27 -1.44 6.06
N GLU A 27 5.28 -1.12 4.78
CA GLU A 27 6.47 -1.37 3.98
C GLU A 27 6.79 -0.15 3.11
N ASN A 28 8.00 -0.10 2.63
CA ASN A 28 8.40 0.96 1.74
C ASN A 28 7.82 0.71 0.36
N VAL A 29 7.19 1.71 -0.20
CA VAL A 29 6.60 1.59 -1.52
C VAL A 29 7.06 2.79 -2.34
N THR A 30 7.63 2.50 -3.49
CA THR A 30 8.12 3.53 -4.38
C THR A 30 7.47 3.35 -5.73
N GLY A 31 7.02 4.42 -6.33
CA GLY A 31 6.39 4.31 -7.63
C GLY A 31 5.92 5.65 -8.14
N GLU A 32 5.24 5.59 -9.25
CA GLU A 32 4.69 6.78 -9.88
C GLU A 32 3.24 6.92 -9.48
N PHE A 33 2.91 8.07 -8.99
CA PHE A 33 1.63 8.38 -8.36
C PHE A 33 0.86 9.40 -9.19
N LEU A 34 -0.42 9.17 -9.32
CA LEU A 34 -1.31 10.14 -9.94
C LEU A 34 -2.64 10.14 -9.21
N PHE A 35 -3.11 11.32 -8.88
CA PHE A 35 -4.43 11.47 -8.28
C PHE A 35 -5.24 12.39 -9.19
N TYR A 36 -6.29 11.86 -9.76
CA TYR A 36 -7.12 12.62 -10.68
C TYR A 36 -8.56 12.15 -10.58
N ASP A 37 -9.46 13.09 -10.53
CA ASP A 37 -10.90 12.79 -10.51
C ASP A 37 -11.26 11.85 -9.37
N ASN A 38 -10.70 12.14 -8.21
CA ASN A 38 -10.96 11.38 -6.98
C ASN A 38 -10.53 9.93 -7.04
N ALA A 39 -9.63 9.61 -7.94
CA ALA A 39 -9.05 8.28 -8.05
C ALA A 39 -7.54 8.40 -8.01
N ALA A 40 -6.90 7.57 -7.23
CA ALA A 40 -5.46 7.62 -7.08
C ALA A 40 -4.86 6.27 -7.42
N VAL A 41 -3.74 6.30 -8.15
CA VAL A 41 -3.04 5.09 -8.53
C VAL A 41 -1.55 5.23 -8.24
N LEU A 42 -0.92 4.12 -8.01
CA LEU A 42 0.50 4.04 -7.77
C LEU A 42 1.07 2.90 -8.60
N ASN A 43 1.95 3.24 -9.51
CA ASN A 43 2.56 2.25 -10.40
C ASN A 43 3.99 2.03 -9.95
N THR A 44 4.27 0.85 -9.42
CA THR A 44 5.61 0.55 -8.91
C THR A 44 6.53 -0.03 -9.98
N GLY A 45 6.00 -0.23 -11.17
CA GLY A 45 6.77 -0.87 -12.23
C GLY A 45 6.46 -2.35 -12.34
N SER A 46 6.24 -3.00 -11.24
CA SER A 46 5.87 -4.41 -11.27
C SER A 46 4.39 -4.60 -10.98
N GLU A 47 3.77 -3.64 -10.29
CA GLU A 47 2.36 -3.74 -9.92
C GLU A 47 1.74 -2.37 -9.98
N ILE A 48 0.44 -2.34 -10.21
CA ILE A 48 -0.32 -1.11 -10.11
C ILE A 48 -1.31 -1.27 -8.98
N TYR A 49 -1.28 -0.32 -8.06
CA TYR A 49 -2.17 -0.34 -6.91
C TYR A 49 -3.10 0.86 -6.96
N GLY A 50 -4.32 0.70 -6.46
CA GLY A 50 -5.10 1.86 -6.11
C GLY A 50 -4.53 2.46 -4.84
N VAL A 51 -4.82 3.71 -4.56
CA VAL A 51 -4.39 4.33 -3.31
C VAL A 51 -5.65 4.77 -2.57
N VAL A 52 -5.72 4.42 -1.31
CA VAL A 52 -6.90 4.76 -0.51
C VAL A 52 -6.98 6.28 -0.40
N VAL A 53 -8.14 6.84 -0.69
CA VAL A 53 -8.33 8.27 -0.65
C VAL A 53 -8.72 8.64 0.77
N ASP A 54 -7.75 9.12 1.53
CA ASP A 54 -7.96 9.51 2.91
C ASP A 54 -7.13 10.78 3.16
N HIS A 55 -7.03 11.16 4.41
CA HIS A 55 -6.32 12.37 4.75
C HIS A 55 -4.85 12.33 4.30
N LYS A 56 -4.21 11.19 4.49
CA LYS A 56 -2.80 11.07 4.13
C LYS A 56 -2.60 11.12 2.62
N LEU A 57 -3.54 10.57 1.88
CA LEU A 57 -3.49 10.67 0.42
C LEU A 57 -3.54 12.13 0.01
N HIS A 58 -4.37 12.91 0.64
CA HIS A 58 -4.46 14.32 0.28
C HIS A 58 -3.18 15.09 0.62
N GLU A 59 -2.49 14.69 1.68
CA GLU A 59 -1.18 15.27 1.97
C GLU A 59 -0.18 14.91 0.86
N LEU A 60 -0.21 13.67 0.44
CA LEU A 60 0.67 13.22 -0.64
C LEU A 60 0.38 13.99 -1.91
N HIS A 61 -0.88 14.17 -2.22
CA HIS A 61 -1.27 14.91 -3.41
C HIS A 61 -0.78 16.35 -3.34
N ALA A 62 -0.91 16.98 -2.18
CA ALA A 62 -0.45 18.34 -2.03
C ALA A 62 1.06 18.45 -2.27
N GLN A 63 1.82 17.48 -1.79
CA GLN A 63 3.25 17.48 -2.06
C GLN A 63 3.55 17.19 -3.52
N ALA A 64 2.79 16.29 -4.12
CA ALA A 64 3.01 15.94 -5.52
C ALA A 64 2.76 17.15 -6.42
N LEU A 65 1.81 18.00 -6.07
CA LEU A 65 1.51 19.17 -6.88
C LEU A 65 2.69 20.12 -6.95
N THR A 66 3.59 20.09 -6.00
CA THR A 66 4.73 21.00 -6.02
C THR A 66 5.74 20.62 -7.09
N VAL A 67 5.73 19.38 -7.55
CA VAL A 67 6.66 18.91 -8.57
C VAL A 67 5.97 18.51 -9.87
N GLN A 68 4.65 18.43 -9.86
CA GLN A 68 3.88 18.04 -11.03
C GLN A 68 3.79 19.24 -11.98
N LYS A 69 4.05 19.01 -13.24
CA LYS A 69 3.98 20.10 -14.20
C LYS A 69 2.64 20.19 -14.88
N ASP A 70 2.01 19.07 -15.05
CA ASP A 70 0.75 19.00 -15.75
C ASP A 70 -0.17 18.11 -14.94
N SER A 71 -1.45 18.33 -15.01
CA SER A 71 -2.40 17.60 -14.15
C SER A 71 -2.40 16.10 -14.40
N PHE A 72 -1.87 15.67 -15.53
CA PHE A 72 -1.80 14.25 -15.81
C PHE A 72 -0.40 13.68 -15.68
N ASP A 73 0.55 14.48 -15.22
CA ASP A 73 1.90 13.98 -15.02
C ASP A 73 1.94 13.13 -13.78
N MET A 74 2.61 11.99 -13.88
CA MET A 74 2.82 11.18 -12.71
C MET A 74 3.99 11.74 -11.90
N VAL A 75 4.00 11.46 -10.63
CA VAL A 75 5.00 11.99 -9.71
C VAL A 75 5.65 10.81 -9.02
N GLN A 76 6.96 10.80 -8.96
CA GLN A 76 7.68 9.75 -8.27
C GLN A 76 7.52 9.97 -6.77
N VAL A 77 7.05 8.97 -6.06
CA VAL A 77 6.84 9.09 -4.63
C VAL A 77 7.56 7.99 -3.89
N PHE A 78 8.03 8.33 -2.70
CA PHE A 78 8.67 7.39 -1.80
C PHE A 78 7.87 7.46 -0.51
N ILE A 79 7.14 6.40 -0.24
CA ILE A 79 6.22 6.40 0.89
C ILE A 79 6.36 5.12 1.69
N LYS A 80 5.78 5.12 2.86
CA LYS A 80 5.57 3.91 3.62
C LYS A 80 4.08 3.68 3.69
N GLY A 81 3.66 2.48 3.43
CA GLY A 81 2.24 2.19 3.40
C GLY A 81 1.93 0.74 3.64
N VAL A 82 0.66 0.45 3.67
CA VAL A 82 0.15 -0.90 3.87
C VAL A 82 -0.59 -1.31 2.60
N ILE A 83 -0.18 -2.45 2.05
CA ILE A 83 -0.84 -2.98 0.87
C ILE A 83 -1.87 -4.00 1.33
N SER A 84 -3.08 -3.85 0.83
CA SER A 84 -4.15 -4.75 1.23
C SER A 84 -5.09 -4.98 0.06
N GLU A 85 -5.99 -5.93 0.22
CA GLU A 85 -6.98 -6.22 -0.80
C GLU A 85 -7.96 -5.08 -0.88
N ASN A 86 -8.37 -4.77 -2.08
CA ASN A 86 -9.38 -3.75 -2.29
C ASN A 86 -10.73 -4.32 -1.86
N PRO A 87 -11.42 -3.70 -0.91
CA PRO A 87 -12.71 -4.22 -0.49
C PRO A 87 -13.82 -4.03 -1.53
N ASN A 88 -13.57 -3.16 -2.51
CA ASN A 88 -14.55 -2.92 -3.57
C ASN A 88 -14.27 -3.82 -4.74
N GLU A 89 -15.31 -4.21 -5.42
CA GLU A 89 -15.13 -5.05 -6.59
C GLU A 89 -14.56 -4.29 -7.76
N GLU A 90 -14.80 -3.00 -7.78
CA GLU A 90 -14.29 -2.17 -8.86
C GLU A 90 -12.95 -1.58 -8.50
N GLY A 91 -12.16 -1.33 -9.51
CA GLY A 91 -10.86 -0.73 -9.31
C GLY A 91 -9.76 -1.77 -9.29
N TRP A 92 -8.62 -1.40 -8.75
CA TRP A 92 -7.47 -2.29 -8.74
C TRP A 92 -7.63 -3.34 -7.66
N PRO A 93 -7.13 -4.56 -7.90
CA PRO A 93 -7.33 -5.64 -6.92
C PRO A 93 -6.73 -5.35 -5.56
N GLN A 94 -5.65 -4.57 -5.52
CA GLN A 94 -5.00 -4.23 -4.26
C GLN A 94 -4.85 -2.74 -4.13
N VAL A 95 -4.84 -2.27 -2.90
CA VAL A 95 -4.73 -0.84 -2.63
C VAL A 95 -3.64 -0.60 -1.60
N VAL A 96 -3.09 0.61 -1.63
CA VAL A 96 -2.10 1.05 -0.67
C VAL A 96 -2.72 2.12 0.22
N THR A 97 -2.57 1.96 1.52
CA THR A 97 -2.92 3.01 2.47
C THR A 97 -1.62 3.70 2.85
N VAL A 98 -1.51 4.98 2.55
CA VAL A 98 -0.28 5.73 2.82
C VAL A 98 -0.20 6.01 4.30
N LYS A 99 0.93 5.64 4.91
CA LYS A 99 1.15 5.89 6.34
C LYS A 99 2.16 6.98 6.57
N GLU A 100 3.15 7.06 5.71
CA GLU A 100 4.22 8.05 5.86
C GLU A 100 4.68 8.48 4.48
N ILE A 101 4.97 9.75 4.33
CA ILE A 101 5.47 10.28 3.07
C ILE A 101 6.92 10.64 3.29
N ASP A 102 7.81 9.96 2.58
CA ASP A 102 9.24 10.24 2.71
C ASP A 102 9.66 11.36 1.78
N SER A 103 9.27 11.28 0.53
CA SER A 103 9.61 12.36 -0.41
C SER A 103 8.84 12.19 -1.72
N VAL A 104 8.85 13.24 -2.51
CA VAL A 104 8.28 13.21 -3.86
C VAL A 104 9.29 13.84 -4.81
N ALA A 105 9.23 13.45 -6.07
CA ALA A 105 10.14 13.95 -7.08
C ALA A 105 9.45 13.93 -8.44
N PRO A 106 9.89 14.73 -9.38
CA PRO A 106 9.32 14.64 -10.73
C PRO A 106 9.58 13.25 -11.30
N SER A 107 8.63 12.76 -12.06
CA SER A 107 8.80 11.48 -12.70
C SER A 107 9.86 11.61 -13.78
N ALA A 108 10.67 10.57 -13.93
CA ALA A 108 11.70 10.59 -14.97
C ALA A 108 11.01 10.51 -16.33
N PRO A 109 11.36 11.38 -17.25
CA PRO A 109 10.69 11.35 -18.55
C PRO A 109 11.09 10.10 -19.31
N LEU A 110 10.10 9.46 -19.87
CA LEU A 110 10.36 8.28 -20.68
C LEU A 110 11.25 8.61 -21.86
N THR A 111 11.19 9.83 -22.32
CA THR A 111 11.99 10.23 -23.45
C THR A 111 13.48 10.10 -23.18
N ASN A 112 13.88 10.19 -21.94
CA ASN A 112 15.29 10.04 -21.65
C ASN A 112 15.78 8.65 -21.96
N GLN A 113 14.98 7.66 -21.66
CA GLN A 113 15.36 6.31 -21.94
C GLN A 113 15.42 6.06 -23.42
N MET A 114 14.50 6.65 -24.16
CA MET A 114 14.54 6.46 -25.59
C MET A 114 15.74 7.12 -26.21
N ILE A 115 16.12 8.26 -25.70
CA ILE A 115 17.29 8.94 -26.21
C ILE A 115 18.54 8.13 -25.97
N GLU A 116 18.63 7.53 -24.84
CA GLU A 116 19.78 6.69 -24.56
C GLU A 116 19.86 5.51 -25.50
N ILE A 117 18.74 4.92 -25.80
CA ILE A 117 18.73 3.80 -26.69
C ILE A 117 19.18 4.21 -28.05
N ARG A 118 18.89 5.44 -28.46
CA ARG A 118 19.22 5.85 -29.76
C ARG A 118 20.56 6.30 -29.93
N THR A 119 21.24 6.68 -28.92
CA THR A 119 22.53 7.21 -29.10
C THR A 119 23.54 6.19 -29.38
N GLU A 120 23.16 5.04 -29.51
CA GLU A 120 24.08 4.12 -29.83
C GLU A 120 24.26 3.92 -31.04
#